data_0a191e3fbbfed36386bcee58fbcff511
#
_entry.id   0a191e3fbbfed36386bcee58fbcff511
#
_cell.length_a   1.000
_cell.length_b   1.000
_cell.length_c   1.000
_cell.angle_alpha   90.00
_cell.angle_beta   90.00
_cell.angle_gamma   90.00
#
_symmetry.space_group_name_H-M   'P 1'
#
loop_
_entity.id
_entity.type
_entity.pdbx_description
1 polymer ?
#
loop_
_entity_poly.entity_id
_entity_poly.type
_entity_poly.pdbx_seq_one_letter_code
_entity_poly.pdbx_strand_id
1 'polypeptide(L)'
;MKNTQLMEYTVPQGMKATKTALVLPSGMRPEEWASCGEYLQAAEKSLGVWKADWLSYGRANYEPEFVEQTLVQMTFDLKERERLNLLGEVQPAHRHETLTSEHYLIAAKRLDNDKERETWLFTAQSEGLSPRELQASIRAHEVIRIEMEKRQVSLPSPYAARAEYRAWRKELGEAWQQWTKQDFLDVAETMKEMAECYSWLLNMADKAPPR
;
A
#
# COMPACT_ATOMS: atom_id res chain seq x y z
N MET A 1 -12.28 -0.37 -17.52
CA MET A 1 -12.63 0.05 -16.15
C MET A 1 -14.01 -0.47 -15.83
N LYS A 2 -14.15 -1.49 -14.98
CA LYS A 2 -15.46 -1.95 -14.50
C LYS A 2 -15.92 -0.93 -13.46
N ASN A 3 -17.04 -0.29 -13.72
CA ASN A 3 -17.72 0.58 -12.76
C ASN A 3 -18.05 -0.29 -11.54
N THR A 4 -17.28 -0.16 -10.47
CA THR A 4 -17.62 -0.75 -9.18
C THR A 4 -18.76 0.10 -8.64
N GLN A 5 -19.97 -0.35 -8.89
CA GLN A 5 -21.16 0.25 -8.32
C GLN A 5 -21.09 0.01 -6.82
N LEU A 6 -20.90 1.07 -6.05
CA LEU A 6 -20.94 1.00 -4.58
C LEU A 6 -22.27 0.40 -4.18
N MET A 7 -22.25 -0.72 -3.46
CA MET A 7 -23.45 -1.29 -2.86
C MET A 7 -23.97 -0.33 -1.81
N GLU A 8 -25.05 0.40 -2.11
CA GLU A 8 -25.74 1.22 -1.14
C GLU A 8 -26.59 0.32 -0.25
N TYR A 9 -26.22 0.24 1.02
CA TYR A 9 -27.00 -0.44 2.03
C TYR A 9 -28.08 0.52 2.57
N THR A 10 -29.30 0.34 2.13
CA THR A 10 -30.44 1.11 2.65
C THR A 10 -30.93 0.48 3.95
N VAL A 11 -31.15 1.31 4.99
CA VAL A 11 -31.78 0.85 6.23
C VAL A 11 -33.15 0.25 5.90
N PRO A 12 -33.42 -1.03 6.20
CA PRO A 12 -34.69 -1.66 5.86
C PRO A 12 -35.86 -0.93 6.49
N GLN A 13 -36.93 -0.74 5.72
CA GLN A 13 -38.08 0.05 6.11
C GLN A 13 -38.79 -0.59 7.34
N GLY A 14 -39.07 0.24 8.34
CA GLY A 14 -39.77 -0.20 9.55
C GLY A 14 -38.89 -0.85 10.62
N MET A 15 -37.59 -1.07 10.35
CA MET A 15 -36.64 -1.50 11.35
C MET A 15 -36.37 -0.36 12.35
N LYS A 16 -36.46 -0.64 13.65
CA LYS A 16 -36.15 0.31 14.72
C LYS A 16 -35.08 -0.28 15.63
N ALA A 17 -33.95 0.43 15.71
CA ALA A 17 -32.88 0.07 16.63
C ALA A 17 -32.97 0.94 17.89
N THR A 18 -32.89 0.29 19.06
CA THR A 18 -32.73 0.95 20.36
C THR A 18 -31.38 0.59 20.93
N LYS A 19 -31.01 1.16 22.07
CA LYS A 19 -29.73 0.83 22.73
C LYS A 19 -29.62 -0.66 23.12
N THR A 20 -30.74 -1.35 23.31
CA THR A 20 -30.79 -2.70 23.88
C THR A 20 -31.53 -3.71 23.00
N ALA A 21 -32.19 -3.28 21.93
CA ALA A 21 -33.01 -4.17 21.11
C ALA A 21 -33.12 -3.69 19.66
N LEU A 22 -33.31 -4.65 18.77
CA LEU A 22 -33.73 -4.45 17.39
C LEU A 22 -35.20 -4.88 17.29
N VAL A 23 -36.05 -3.95 16.91
CA VAL A 23 -37.49 -4.20 16.71
C VAL A 23 -37.78 -4.29 15.22
N LEU A 24 -38.24 -5.45 14.80
CA LEU A 24 -38.68 -5.72 13.43
C LEU A 24 -40.21 -5.61 13.33
N PRO A 25 -40.75 -5.11 12.22
CA PRO A 25 -42.21 -5.04 12.03
C PRO A 25 -42.85 -6.42 11.99
N SER A 26 -44.04 -6.53 12.56
CA SER A 26 -44.86 -7.76 12.47
C SER A 26 -45.29 -7.98 11.00
N GLY A 27 -45.20 -9.25 10.55
CA GLY A 27 -45.61 -9.60 9.17
C GLY A 27 -44.55 -9.29 8.11
N MET A 28 -43.29 -9.09 8.50
CA MET A 28 -42.17 -8.96 7.59
C MET A 28 -42.04 -10.20 6.70
N ARG A 29 -41.81 -10.02 5.41
CA ARG A 29 -41.61 -11.12 4.49
C ARG A 29 -40.21 -11.73 4.67
N PRO A 30 -40.01 -13.03 4.33
CA PRO A 30 -38.69 -13.68 4.47
C PRO A 30 -37.55 -12.95 3.78
N GLU A 31 -37.77 -12.38 2.60
CA GLU A 31 -36.78 -11.64 1.83
C GLU A 31 -36.39 -10.33 2.51
N GLU A 32 -37.36 -9.64 3.11
CA GLU A 32 -37.12 -8.42 3.89
C GLU A 32 -36.34 -8.72 5.17
N TRP A 33 -36.66 -9.82 5.83
CA TRP A 33 -35.92 -10.30 6.99
C TRP A 33 -34.46 -10.67 6.62
N ALA A 34 -34.24 -11.36 5.51
CA ALA A 34 -32.91 -11.66 5.01
C ALA A 34 -32.11 -10.39 4.73
N SER A 35 -32.71 -9.40 4.05
CA SER A 35 -32.09 -8.10 3.79
C SER A 35 -31.72 -7.33 5.07
N CYS A 36 -32.53 -7.46 6.15
CA CYS A 36 -32.13 -6.91 7.45
C CYS A 36 -30.86 -7.56 7.99
N GLY A 37 -30.73 -8.88 7.84
CA GLY A 37 -29.53 -9.61 8.25
C GLY A 37 -28.29 -9.19 7.48
N GLU A 38 -28.40 -9.06 6.17
CA GLU A 38 -27.33 -8.56 5.30
C GLU A 38 -26.89 -7.13 5.67
N TYR A 39 -27.87 -6.25 5.93
CA TYR A 39 -27.58 -4.89 6.40
C TYR A 39 -26.84 -4.91 7.73
N LEU A 40 -27.25 -5.70 8.69
CA LEU A 40 -26.58 -5.80 10.00
C LEU A 40 -25.14 -6.31 9.88
N GLN A 41 -24.91 -7.32 9.05
CA GLN A 41 -23.56 -7.81 8.79
C GLN A 41 -22.68 -6.76 8.13
N ALA A 42 -23.21 -6.04 7.14
CA ALA A 42 -22.51 -4.96 6.48
C ALA A 42 -22.19 -3.83 7.47
N ALA A 43 -23.16 -3.42 8.28
CA ALA A 43 -22.99 -2.38 9.29
C ALA A 43 -21.90 -2.78 10.32
N GLU A 44 -21.90 -4.01 10.82
CA GLU A 44 -20.90 -4.52 11.75
C GLU A 44 -19.48 -4.42 11.15
N LYS A 45 -19.30 -4.90 9.92
CA LYS A 45 -18.01 -4.88 9.24
C LYS A 45 -17.53 -3.45 8.92
N SER A 46 -18.46 -2.55 8.61
CA SER A 46 -18.16 -1.20 8.13
C SER A 46 -18.16 -0.15 9.23
N LEU A 47 -18.68 -0.46 10.43
CA LEU A 47 -18.88 0.52 11.49
C LEU A 47 -17.61 1.31 11.85
N GLY A 48 -16.45 0.66 11.88
CA GLY A 48 -15.18 1.32 12.14
C GLY A 48 -14.84 2.38 11.09
N VAL A 49 -15.08 2.06 9.83
CA VAL A 49 -14.82 2.94 8.69
C VAL A 49 -15.84 4.09 8.66
N TRP A 50 -17.11 3.80 8.88
CA TRP A 50 -18.16 4.83 8.95
C TRP A 50 -17.96 5.84 10.09
N LYS A 51 -17.50 5.37 11.25
CA LYS A 51 -17.11 6.28 12.36
C LYS A 51 -15.94 7.16 11.97
N ALA A 52 -14.95 6.64 11.23
CA ALA A 52 -13.82 7.41 10.75
C ALA A 52 -14.26 8.49 9.74
N ASP A 53 -15.17 8.15 8.81
CA ASP A 53 -15.73 9.10 7.86
C ASP A 53 -16.54 10.19 8.56
N TRP A 54 -17.35 9.81 9.56
CA TRP A 54 -18.09 10.74 10.39
C TRP A 54 -17.14 11.71 11.12
N LEU A 55 -16.06 11.20 11.71
CA LEU A 55 -15.07 12.05 12.39
C LEU A 55 -14.34 12.97 11.42
N SER A 56 -13.94 12.46 10.27
CA SER A 56 -13.29 13.24 9.22
C SER A 56 -14.20 14.35 8.69
N TYR A 57 -15.48 14.05 8.49
CA TYR A 57 -16.48 15.05 8.12
C TYR A 57 -16.62 16.12 9.20
N GLY A 58 -16.71 15.71 10.48
CA GLY A 58 -16.82 16.65 11.60
C GLY A 58 -15.64 17.63 11.66
N ARG A 59 -14.42 17.12 11.49
CA ARG A 59 -13.20 17.94 11.48
C ARG A 59 -13.10 18.91 10.31
N ALA A 60 -13.65 18.51 9.17
CA ALA A 60 -13.65 19.36 7.98
C ALA A 60 -14.72 20.46 8.00
N ASN A 61 -15.79 20.30 8.79
CA ASN A 61 -16.97 21.17 8.72
C ASN A 61 -17.32 21.92 10.01
N TYR A 62 -16.72 21.52 11.15
CA TYR A 62 -17.04 22.12 12.46
C TYR A 62 -15.80 22.62 13.18
N GLU A 63 -16.00 23.54 14.13
CA GLU A 63 -14.92 24.05 14.98
C GLU A 63 -14.27 22.94 15.83
N PRO A 64 -12.94 22.97 16.03
CA PRO A 64 -12.21 21.94 16.75
C PRO A 64 -12.75 21.67 18.16
N GLU A 65 -13.13 22.72 18.88
CA GLU A 65 -13.67 22.63 20.22
C GLU A 65 -14.99 21.87 20.26
N PHE A 66 -15.86 22.07 19.27
CA PHE A 66 -17.12 21.37 19.16
C PHE A 66 -16.89 19.87 18.88
N VAL A 67 -15.96 19.56 17.99
CA VAL A 67 -15.60 18.16 17.68
C VAL A 67 -15.05 17.46 18.92
N GLU A 68 -14.14 18.09 19.66
CA GLU A 68 -13.57 17.52 20.88
C GLU A 68 -14.61 17.32 21.98
N GLN A 69 -15.49 18.27 22.20
CA GLN A 69 -16.60 18.13 23.16
C GLN A 69 -17.52 16.95 22.78
N THR A 70 -17.80 16.79 21.48
CA THR A 70 -18.62 15.70 20.97
C THR A 70 -17.96 14.34 21.21
N LEU A 71 -16.64 14.22 20.95
CA LEU A 71 -15.87 12.99 21.18
C LEU A 71 -15.83 12.63 22.68
N VAL A 72 -15.71 13.61 23.56
CA VAL A 72 -15.77 13.40 25.02
C VAL A 72 -17.16 12.91 25.44
N GLN A 73 -18.23 13.56 24.97
CA GLN A 73 -19.61 13.16 25.29
C GLN A 73 -19.93 11.73 24.81
N MET A 74 -19.38 11.33 23.67
CA MET A 74 -19.53 9.97 23.13
C MET A 74 -18.60 8.94 23.77
N THR A 75 -17.80 9.34 24.76
CA THR A 75 -16.88 8.45 25.51
C THR A 75 -15.83 7.75 24.65
N PHE A 76 -15.44 8.34 23.52
CA PHE A 76 -14.33 7.83 22.73
C PHE A 76 -13.01 7.99 23.51
N ASP A 77 -12.33 6.88 23.79
CA ASP A 77 -11.00 6.92 24.40
C ASP A 77 -9.91 7.33 23.38
N LEU A 78 -8.73 7.60 23.88
CA LEU A 78 -7.60 8.06 23.04
C LEU A 78 -7.23 7.04 21.96
N LYS A 79 -7.28 5.73 22.27
CA LYS A 79 -6.94 4.66 21.33
C LYS A 79 -7.96 4.57 20.19
N GLU A 80 -9.25 4.69 20.53
CA GLU A 80 -10.30 4.69 19.51
C GLU A 80 -10.20 5.94 18.62
N ARG A 81 -9.92 7.11 19.20
CA ARG A 81 -9.71 8.34 18.43
C ARG A 81 -8.52 8.22 17.47
N GLU A 82 -7.38 7.68 17.94
CA GLU A 82 -6.21 7.43 17.12
C GLU A 82 -6.53 6.44 15.97
N ARG A 83 -7.24 5.36 16.30
CA ARG A 83 -7.69 4.37 15.33
C ARG A 83 -8.59 4.97 14.25
N LEU A 84 -9.55 5.80 14.64
CA LEU A 84 -10.45 6.48 13.70
C LEU A 84 -9.71 7.48 12.81
N ASN A 85 -8.72 8.20 13.36
CA ASN A 85 -7.88 9.09 12.58
C ASN A 85 -7.12 8.34 11.49
N LEU A 86 -6.46 7.25 11.84
CA LEU A 86 -5.74 6.41 10.88
C LEU A 86 -6.66 5.83 9.80
N LEU A 87 -7.85 5.36 10.18
CA LEU A 87 -8.84 4.89 9.20
C LEU A 87 -9.31 6.01 8.26
N GLY A 88 -9.42 7.24 8.78
CA GLY A 88 -9.80 8.43 8.01
C GLY A 88 -8.73 8.87 6.99
N GLU A 89 -7.46 8.47 7.18
CA GLU A 89 -6.40 8.74 6.21
C GLU A 89 -6.58 7.96 4.89
N VAL A 90 -7.29 6.84 4.92
CA VAL A 90 -7.58 6.06 3.70
C VAL A 90 -8.84 6.61 3.04
N GLN A 91 -8.68 7.26 1.91
CA GLN A 91 -9.78 7.86 1.18
C GLN A 91 -10.84 6.81 0.79
N PRO A 92 -12.15 7.14 0.85
CA PRO A 92 -13.22 6.22 0.46
C PRO A 92 -13.05 5.61 -0.93
N ALA A 93 -12.50 6.36 -1.89
CA ALA A 93 -12.23 5.90 -3.25
C ALA A 93 -11.20 4.75 -3.33
N HIS A 94 -10.33 4.61 -2.34
CA HIS A 94 -9.30 3.56 -2.27
C HIS A 94 -9.72 2.37 -1.41
N ARG A 95 -10.98 2.35 -0.97
CA ARG A 95 -11.51 1.25 -0.14
C ARG A 95 -12.21 0.22 -1.03
N HIS A 96 -12.01 -1.04 -0.71
CA HIS A 96 -12.52 -2.18 -1.46
C HIS A 96 -13.43 -3.04 -0.57
N GLU A 97 -14.55 -3.51 -1.11
CA GLU A 97 -15.58 -4.25 -0.36
C GLU A 97 -15.08 -5.53 0.31
N THR A 98 -14.06 -6.18 -0.28
CA THR A 98 -13.49 -7.43 0.25
C THR A 98 -12.50 -7.20 1.39
N LEU A 99 -12.05 -5.96 1.60
CA LEU A 99 -11.09 -5.62 2.64
C LEU A 99 -11.79 -5.21 3.94
N THR A 100 -11.14 -5.48 5.05
CA THR A 100 -11.63 -5.12 6.39
C THR A 100 -10.96 -3.84 6.90
N SER A 101 -11.51 -3.23 7.96
CA SER A 101 -10.91 -2.07 8.62
C SER A 101 -9.46 -2.31 9.08
N GLU A 102 -9.08 -3.56 9.37
CA GLU A 102 -7.70 -3.89 9.75
C GLU A 102 -6.71 -3.75 8.58
N HIS A 103 -7.11 -4.04 7.33
CA HIS A 103 -6.27 -3.77 6.16
C HIS A 103 -5.97 -2.27 6.04
N TYR A 104 -6.99 -1.43 6.19
CA TYR A 104 -6.84 0.02 6.12
C TYR A 104 -5.96 0.57 7.24
N LEU A 105 -6.10 0.05 8.47
CA LEU A 105 -5.24 0.42 9.59
C LEU A 105 -3.77 0.07 9.35
N ILE A 106 -3.51 -1.10 8.78
CA ILE A 106 -2.15 -1.53 8.44
C ILE A 106 -1.57 -0.60 7.38
N ALA A 107 -2.32 -0.32 6.32
CA ALA A 107 -1.89 0.58 5.26
C ALA A 107 -1.62 1.99 5.79
N ALA A 108 -2.53 2.56 6.60
CA ALA A 108 -2.37 3.89 7.19
C ALA A 108 -1.17 3.98 8.14
N LYS A 109 -0.91 2.94 8.95
CA LYS A 109 0.21 2.91 9.90
C LYS A 109 1.58 2.72 9.27
N ARG A 110 1.65 2.12 8.09
CA ARG A 110 2.91 1.67 7.49
C ARG A 110 3.33 2.47 6.27
N LEU A 111 2.39 3.15 5.66
CA LEU A 111 2.61 3.82 4.38
C LEU A 111 2.26 5.30 4.51
N ASP A 112 3.21 6.15 4.19
CA ASP A 112 3.10 7.59 4.41
C ASP A 112 2.36 8.32 3.27
N ASN A 113 2.26 7.70 2.08
CA ASN A 113 1.64 8.33 0.95
C ASN A 113 0.43 7.55 0.40
N ASP A 114 -0.55 8.29 -0.12
CA ASP A 114 -1.82 7.74 -0.61
C ASP A 114 -1.64 6.78 -1.78
N LYS A 115 -0.69 7.05 -2.66
CA LYS A 115 -0.45 6.20 -3.84
C LYS A 115 0.09 4.82 -3.46
N GLU A 116 0.97 4.76 -2.45
CA GLU A 116 1.45 3.48 -1.91
C GLU A 116 0.32 2.74 -1.19
N ARG A 117 -0.49 3.46 -0.39
CA ARG A 117 -1.68 2.90 0.26
C ARG A 117 -2.63 2.27 -0.75
N GLU A 118 -2.97 3.00 -1.81
CA GLU A 118 -3.82 2.52 -2.91
C GLU A 118 -3.23 1.26 -3.55
N THR A 119 -1.94 1.27 -3.90
CA THR A 119 -1.26 0.14 -4.53
C THR A 119 -1.32 -1.11 -3.66
N TRP A 120 -1.01 -0.97 -2.37
CA TRP A 120 -1.00 -2.11 -1.44
C TRP A 120 -2.40 -2.63 -1.11
N LEU A 121 -3.40 -1.76 -1.02
CA LEU A 121 -4.79 -2.16 -0.83
C LEU A 121 -5.34 -2.86 -2.07
N PHE A 122 -5.00 -2.38 -3.27
CA PHE A 122 -5.35 -3.06 -4.51
C PHE A 122 -4.67 -4.44 -4.60
N THR A 123 -3.40 -4.56 -4.23
CA THR A 123 -2.70 -5.85 -4.17
C THR A 123 -3.37 -6.79 -3.18
N ALA A 124 -3.70 -6.30 -1.98
CA ALA A 124 -4.39 -7.11 -0.98
C ALA A 124 -5.76 -7.62 -1.47
N GLN A 125 -6.49 -6.80 -2.21
CA GLN A 125 -7.75 -7.20 -2.82
C GLN A 125 -7.55 -8.24 -3.92
N SER A 126 -6.63 -8.00 -4.84
CA SER A 126 -6.42 -8.85 -6.03
C SER A 126 -5.86 -10.22 -5.67
N GLU A 127 -5.03 -10.30 -4.65
CA GLU A 127 -4.39 -11.54 -4.18
C GLU A 127 -5.13 -12.19 -3.01
N GLY A 128 -6.17 -11.53 -2.48
CA GLY A 128 -6.96 -12.05 -1.35
C GLY A 128 -6.16 -12.13 -0.05
N LEU A 129 -5.20 -11.20 0.15
CA LEU A 129 -4.35 -11.21 1.33
C LEU A 129 -5.17 -10.95 2.60
N SER A 130 -4.90 -11.70 3.65
CA SER A 130 -5.37 -11.36 5.00
C SER A 130 -4.61 -10.14 5.54
N PRO A 131 -5.13 -9.44 6.59
CA PRO A 131 -4.42 -8.32 7.20
C PRO A 131 -3.00 -8.68 7.65
N ARG A 132 -2.79 -9.89 8.14
CA ARG A 132 -1.49 -10.37 8.58
C ARG A 132 -0.52 -10.57 7.42
N GLU A 133 -0.99 -11.11 6.30
CA GLU A 133 -0.19 -11.28 5.09
C GLU A 133 0.15 -9.92 4.46
N LEU A 134 -0.81 -9.00 4.37
CA LEU A 134 -0.55 -7.64 3.93
C LEU A 134 0.54 -6.97 4.78
N GLN A 135 0.46 -7.07 6.11
CA GLN A 135 1.47 -6.52 7.00
C GLN A 135 2.85 -7.14 6.77
N ALA A 136 2.92 -8.46 6.57
CA ALA A 136 4.16 -9.17 6.29
C ALA A 136 4.77 -8.74 4.95
N SER A 137 3.94 -8.60 3.91
CA SER A 137 4.36 -8.19 2.56
C SER A 137 4.89 -6.75 2.54
N ILE A 138 4.21 -5.81 3.22
CA ILE A 138 4.70 -4.43 3.36
C ILE A 138 6.05 -4.41 4.08
N ARG A 139 6.21 -5.14 5.18
CA ARG A 139 7.49 -5.23 5.92
C ARG A 139 8.61 -5.81 5.06
N ALA A 140 8.34 -6.87 4.32
CA ALA A 140 9.34 -7.47 3.43
C ALA A 140 9.79 -6.47 2.36
N HIS A 141 8.85 -5.71 1.79
CA HIS A 141 9.16 -4.65 0.83
C HIS A 141 9.97 -3.51 1.46
N GLU A 142 9.64 -3.07 2.68
CA GLU A 142 10.42 -2.07 3.43
C GLU A 142 11.87 -2.54 3.66
N VAL A 143 12.07 -3.81 4.05
CA VAL A 143 13.40 -4.40 4.23
C VAL A 143 14.19 -4.40 2.93
N ILE A 144 13.57 -4.84 1.83
CA ILE A 144 14.20 -4.84 0.51
C ILE A 144 14.55 -3.41 0.09
N ARG A 145 13.66 -2.44 0.28
CA ARG A 145 13.92 -1.03 -0.03
C ARG A 145 15.10 -0.49 0.76
N ILE A 146 15.14 -0.73 2.08
CA ILE A 146 16.25 -0.31 2.94
C ILE A 146 17.56 -0.98 2.52
N GLU A 147 17.52 -2.26 2.17
CA GLU A 147 18.69 -2.98 1.66
C GLU A 147 19.14 -2.45 0.30
N MET A 148 18.21 -2.11 -0.58
CA MET A 148 18.52 -1.48 -1.87
C MET A 148 19.06 -0.07 -1.69
N GLU A 149 18.51 0.72 -0.76
CA GLU A 149 19.02 2.04 -0.39
C GLU A 149 20.41 1.96 0.25
N LYS A 150 20.66 0.97 1.10
CA LYS A 150 21.99 0.66 1.65
C LYS A 150 22.94 0.09 0.61
N ARG A 151 22.40 -0.68 -0.34
CA ARG A 151 23.04 -1.12 -1.57
C ARG A 151 22.96 -0.06 -2.67
N GLN A 152 22.54 1.16 -2.40
CA GLN A 152 23.07 2.28 -3.15
C GLN A 152 24.57 2.19 -2.94
N VAL A 153 25.05 1.21 -3.65
CA VAL A 153 26.40 1.07 -4.09
C VAL A 153 26.78 2.50 -4.38
N SER A 154 27.63 3.06 -3.57
CA SER A 154 28.39 4.21 -4.01
C SER A 154 28.94 3.72 -5.33
N LEU A 155 28.27 4.08 -6.43
CA LEU A 155 28.78 3.79 -7.76
C LEU A 155 30.23 4.23 -7.65
N PRO A 156 31.21 3.34 -7.86
CA PRO A 156 32.59 3.73 -7.76
C PRO A 156 32.69 5.02 -8.58
N SER A 157 33.28 6.07 -8.04
CA SER A 157 33.29 7.34 -8.75
C SER A 157 33.70 7.02 -10.19
N PRO A 158 33.17 7.68 -11.22
CA PRO A 158 33.54 7.37 -12.61
C PRO A 158 35.05 7.32 -12.80
N TYR A 159 35.79 7.99 -11.93
CA TYR A 159 37.25 7.97 -11.85
C TYR A 159 37.82 6.66 -11.26
N ALA A 160 37.20 6.11 -10.21
CA ALA A 160 37.59 4.82 -9.64
C ALA A 160 37.32 3.69 -10.62
N ALA A 161 36.13 3.65 -11.24
CA ALA A 161 35.79 2.68 -12.26
C ALA A 161 36.75 2.75 -13.49
N ARG A 162 37.15 3.96 -13.90
CA ARG A 162 38.16 4.14 -14.95
C ARG A 162 39.55 3.66 -14.53
N ALA A 163 39.94 3.86 -13.27
CA ALA A 163 41.21 3.42 -12.76
C ALA A 163 41.28 1.89 -12.70
N GLU A 164 40.24 1.25 -12.20
CA GLU A 164 40.11 -0.21 -12.17
C GLU A 164 40.11 -0.80 -13.61
N TYR A 165 39.34 -0.20 -14.53
CA TYR A 165 39.35 -0.63 -15.94
C TYR A 165 40.74 -0.49 -16.59
N ARG A 166 41.50 0.57 -16.28
CA ARG A 166 42.85 0.75 -16.80
C ARG A 166 43.83 -0.27 -16.21
N ALA A 167 43.74 -0.55 -14.90
CA ALA A 167 44.53 -1.57 -14.25
C ALA A 167 44.25 -2.95 -14.86
N TRP A 168 42.98 -3.31 -14.97
CA TRP A 168 42.56 -4.55 -15.59
C TRP A 168 42.99 -4.67 -17.05
N ARG A 169 42.86 -3.60 -17.86
CA ARG A 169 43.33 -3.59 -19.26
C ARG A 169 44.84 -3.77 -19.36
N LYS A 170 45.60 -3.26 -18.43
CA LYS A 170 47.06 -3.44 -18.36
C LYS A 170 47.40 -4.87 -18.04
N GLU A 171 46.80 -5.46 -17.03
CA GLU A 171 46.97 -6.87 -16.65
C GLU A 171 46.59 -7.83 -17.82
N LEU A 172 45.48 -7.55 -18.50
CA LEU A 172 45.07 -8.25 -19.70
C LEU A 172 46.13 -8.21 -20.80
N GLY A 173 46.72 -7.01 -21.01
CA GLY A 173 47.76 -6.82 -22.03
C GLY A 173 49.06 -7.57 -21.75
N GLU A 174 49.30 -7.88 -20.46
CA GLU A 174 50.50 -8.64 -20.02
C GLU A 174 50.26 -10.16 -19.99
N ALA A 175 49.02 -10.57 -19.68
CA ALA A 175 48.66 -12.00 -19.49
C ALA A 175 48.14 -12.72 -20.71
N TRP A 176 47.69 -12.00 -21.77
CA TRP A 176 47.00 -12.61 -22.94
C TRP A 176 47.82 -13.67 -23.69
N GLN A 177 49.15 -13.61 -23.61
CA GLN A 177 50.05 -14.57 -24.25
C GLN A 177 49.98 -15.98 -23.65
N GLN A 178 49.44 -16.08 -22.42
CA GLN A 178 49.29 -17.36 -21.70
C GLN A 178 47.84 -17.87 -21.71
N TRP A 179 46.94 -17.14 -22.38
CA TRP A 179 45.52 -17.48 -22.37
C TRP A 179 45.18 -18.62 -23.32
N THR A 180 44.29 -19.47 -22.83
CA THR A 180 43.66 -20.50 -23.67
C THR A 180 42.53 -19.90 -24.49
N LYS A 181 42.05 -20.62 -25.47
CA LYS A 181 40.85 -20.21 -26.24
C LYS A 181 39.64 -19.99 -25.32
N GLN A 182 39.53 -20.78 -24.26
CA GLN A 182 38.41 -20.65 -23.32
C GLN A 182 38.50 -19.34 -22.55
N ASP A 183 39.69 -18.94 -22.07
CA ASP A 183 39.90 -17.67 -21.38
C ASP A 183 39.49 -16.48 -22.25
N PHE A 184 39.77 -16.50 -23.53
CA PHE A 184 39.32 -15.46 -24.46
C PHE A 184 37.83 -15.44 -24.63
N LEU A 185 37.13 -16.60 -24.64
CA LEU A 185 35.69 -16.68 -24.74
C LEU A 185 35.01 -16.13 -23.47
N ASP A 186 35.51 -16.51 -22.30
CA ASP A 186 34.96 -16.07 -21.01
C ASP A 186 35.08 -14.54 -20.83
N VAL A 187 36.22 -13.97 -21.22
CA VAL A 187 36.41 -12.52 -21.23
C VAL A 187 35.51 -11.85 -22.27
N ALA A 188 35.34 -12.40 -23.44
CA ALA A 188 34.44 -11.85 -24.45
C ALA A 188 32.98 -11.84 -23.99
N GLU A 189 32.53 -12.88 -23.28
CA GLU A 189 31.19 -12.93 -22.72
C GLU A 189 30.98 -11.88 -21.61
N THR A 190 31.94 -11.73 -20.69
CA THR A 190 31.96 -10.70 -19.67
C THR A 190 31.92 -9.30 -20.30
N MET A 191 32.70 -9.04 -21.35
CA MET A 191 32.69 -7.77 -22.07
C MET A 191 31.37 -7.50 -22.78
N LYS A 192 30.68 -8.52 -23.25
CA LYS A 192 29.36 -8.41 -23.84
C LYS A 192 28.33 -7.96 -22.79
N GLU A 193 28.30 -8.58 -21.62
CA GLU A 193 27.43 -8.18 -20.52
C GLU A 193 27.68 -6.72 -20.08
N MET A 194 28.95 -6.32 -20.00
CA MET A 194 29.31 -4.93 -19.70
C MET A 194 28.83 -3.96 -20.79
N ALA A 195 28.92 -4.33 -22.06
CA ALA A 195 28.45 -3.52 -23.17
C ALA A 195 26.92 -3.39 -23.18
N GLU A 196 26.20 -4.45 -22.84
CA GLU A 196 24.75 -4.44 -22.69
C GLU A 196 24.33 -3.52 -21.52
N CYS A 197 24.99 -3.62 -20.38
CA CYS A 197 24.79 -2.75 -19.22
C CYS A 197 25.06 -1.27 -19.58
N TYR A 198 26.14 -0.99 -20.29
CA TYR A 198 26.46 0.36 -20.75
C TYR A 198 25.39 0.91 -21.70
N SER A 199 24.94 0.11 -22.65
CA SER A 199 23.89 0.50 -23.60
C SER A 199 22.56 0.76 -22.89
N TRP A 200 22.23 -0.03 -21.87
CA TRP A 200 21.07 0.20 -21.01
C TRP A 200 21.19 1.53 -20.25
N LEU A 201 22.35 1.82 -19.64
CA LEU A 201 22.60 3.08 -18.92
C LEU A 201 22.43 4.31 -19.82
N LEU A 202 22.93 4.27 -21.06
CA LEU A 202 22.75 5.35 -22.03
C LEU A 202 21.28 5.58 -22.36
N ASN A 203 20.52 4.51 -22.58
CA ASN A 203 19.09 4.58 -22.85
C ASN A 203 18.30 5.15 -21.65
N MET A 204 18.75 4.88 -20.43
CA MET A 204 18.15 5.48 -19.22
C MET A 204 18.55 6.95 -19.05
N ALA A 205 19.76 7.32 -19.40
CA ALA A 205 20.21 8.73 -19.36
C ALA A 205 19.41 9.62 -20.31
N ASP A 206 19.10 9.11 -21.52
CA ASP A 206 18.28 9.83 -22.51
C ASP A 206 16.81 10.02 -22.04
N LYS A 207 16.33 9.17 -21.13
CA LYS A 207 14.99 9.25 -20.56
C LYS A 207 14.92 10.03 -19.24
N ALA A 208 16.07 10.37 -18.66
CA ALA A 208 16.12 11.12 -17.42
C ALA A 208 15.64 12.57 -17.62
N PRO A 209 14.81 13.13 -16.72
CA PRO A 209 14.42 14.52 -16.82
C PRO A 209 15.64 15.43 -16.72
N PRO A 210 15.69 16.53 -17.49
CA PRO A 210 16.76 17.52 -17.36
C PRO A 210 16.74 18.08 -15.93
N ARG A 211 17.93 18.23 -15.34
CA ARG A 211 18.10 18.85 -14.02
C ARG A 211 17.88 20.34 -14.07
#